data_61ab37057a78547516288cf13ca08da8
#
_entry.id   61ab37057a78547516288cf13ca08da8
#
_cell.length_a   1.000
_cell.length_b   1.000
_cell.length_c   1.000
_cell.angle_alpha   90.00
_cell.angle_beta   90.00
_cell.angle_gamma   90.00
#
_symmetry.space_group_name_H-M   'P 1'
#
loop_
_entity.id
_entity.type
_entity.pdbx_description
1 polymer ?
#
loop_
_entity_poly.entity_id
_entity_poly.type
_entity_poly.pdbx_seq_one_letter_code
_entity_poly.pdbx_strand_id
1 'polypeptide(L)'
;MNAIIDPKSVNHPCFNKESSGSCGRVHLPVAPKCNIQCNYCNRKYDCVNESRPGVTSAVLKPFQALEYVKQVLDKEPRITVVGIAGPGDPMANPAETLETMRLIREAFPHLLFCLSSNGLAMAGYVDDLAALGVSHATVTMSTVDPAIGAKIYSWVRDGNVVYRGQAGAELLLSRQLEAIAALKAKGLAVKVNAIMIPGVNTIDGCAPLKAVAETASGLGVDLMNLMPMHPTAGTPFGDLAEPGKEAVTALRAEVGHLVPQMTHCRRCRADAVGLLCRDRSGELGGVLAACGMLPPQGQDDRPHIAVATREGLLINQHLGEARRFQIWGKAGDGAFRLVEERQAPGVGCGPSRWEDLARLLSDCRAVLVGAIGDAPRKILSERGVVPAACSGFIEDALRLAYGESGVEGLEVLRAKQGGLGKQCCGNGEGC
;
A
#
# COMPACT_ATOMS: atom_id res chain seq x y z
N MET A 1 -37.79 9.86 -4.51
CA MET A 1 -37.39 10.38 -3.18
C MET A 1 -35.94 10.78 -3.29
N ASN A 2 -35.60 12.06 -3.04
CA ASN A 2 -34.20 12.48 -2.94
C ASN A 2 -33.64 11.82 -1.69
N ALA A 3 -32.68 10.90 -1.89
CA ALA A 3 -31.96 10.32 -0.76
C ALA A 3 -31.32 11.45 0.03
N ILE A 4 -31.55 11.50 1.34
CA ILE A 4 -30.87 12.45 2.24
C ILE A 4 -29.39 12.08 2.21
N ILE A 5 -28.56 12.94 1.58
CA ILE A 5 -27.13 12.75 1.52
C ILE A 5 -26.56 12.97 2.93
N ASP A 6 -25.83 11.99 3.44
CA ASP A 6 -25.11 12.14 4.71
C ASP A 6 -24.22 13.39 4.63
N PRO A 7 -24.29 14.32 5.61
CA PRO A 7 -23.46 15.52 5.65
C PRO A 7 -21.97 15.25 5.41
N LYS A 8 -21.46 14.11 5.85
CA LYS A 8 -20.07 13.67 5.61
C LYS A 8 -19.76 13.44 4.13
N SER A 9 -20.78 13.09 3.33
CA SER A 9 -20.63 12.75 1.91
C SER A 9 -20.83 13.92 0.96
N VAL A 10 -21.22 15.11 1.45
CA VAL A 10 -21.53 16.28 0.61
C VAL A 10 -20.38 16.60 -0.35
N ASN A 11 -19.14 16.56 0.11
CA ASN A 11 -17.94 16.88 -0.68
C ASN A 11 -17.21 15.62 -1.19
N HIS A 12 -17.84 14.42 -1.15
CA HIS A 12 -17.23 13.20 -1.61
C HIS A 12 -17.72 12.80 -3.01
N PRO A 13 -16.87 12.92 -4.06
CA PRO A 13 -17.33 12.76 -5.45
C PRO A 13 -17.86 11.35 -5.79
N CYS A 14 -17.46 10.31 -5.07
CA CYS A 14 -17.96 8.94 -5.30
C CYS A 14 -19.25 8.63 -4.56
N PHE A 15 -19.55 9.32 -3.46
CA PHE A 15 -20.77 9.11 -2.66
C PHE A 15 -21.86 10.13 -2.98
N ASN A 16 -21.47 11.28 -3.54
CA ASN A 16 -22.41 12.32 -3.98
C ASN A 16 -22.18 12.66 -5.46
N LYS A 17 -23.18 12.35 -6.27
CA LYS A 17 -23.14 12.62 -7.73
C LYS A 17 -23.04 14.10 -8.04
N GLU A 18 -23.69 14.97 -7.26
CA GLU A 18 -23.72 16.42 -7.48
C GLU A 18 -22.35 17.05 -7.29
N SER A 19 -21.57 16.56 -6.31
CA SER A 19 -20.22 17.04 -6.06
C SER A 19 -19.18 16.51 -7.05
N SER A 20 -19.51 15.52 -7.88
CA SER A 20 -18.56 14.85 -8.77
C SER A 20 -17.93 15.74 -9.84
N GLY A 21 -18.56 16.89 -10.14
CA GLY A 21 -18.06 17.92 -11.07
C GLY A 21 -17.26 19.05 -10.40
N SER A 22 -17.36 19.21 -9.08
CA SER A 22 -16.74 20.29 -8.31
C SER A 22 -15.69 19.81 -7.31
N CYS A 23 -15.86 18.61 -6.76
CA CYS A 23 -14.95 17.99 -5.81
C CYS A 23 -14.09 16.92 -6.49
N GLY A 24 -12.80 16.90 -6.16
CA GLY A 24 -11.84 15.97 -6.72
C GLY A 24 -11.36 14.93 -5.69
N ARG A 25 -10.72 13.89 -6.21
CA ARG A 25 -10.02 12.87 -5.41
C ARG A 25 -8.58 12.73 -5.85
N VAL A 26 -7.72 12.33 -4.93
CA VAL A 26 -6.40 11.77 -5.19
C VAL A 26 -6.31 10.39 -4.58
N HIS A 27 -5.94 9.40 -5.38
CA HIS A 27 -5.64 8.05 -4.92
C HIS A 27 -4.14 7.89 -4.71
N LEU A 28 -3.76 7.24 -3.62
CA LEU A 28 -2.37 7.05 -3.25
C LEU A 28 -2.00 5.57 -3.38
N PRO A 29 -1.08 5.21 -4.30
CA PRO A 29 -0.67 3.83 -4.53
C PRO A 29 0.38 3.38 -3.50
N VAL A 30 -0.03 3.24 -2.24
CA VAL A 30 0.85 2.86 -1.10
C VAL A 30 0.69 1.40 -0.68
N ALA A 31 -0.24 0.65 -1.27
CA ALA A 31 -0.64 -0.69 -0.85
C ALA A 31 -0.37 -1.75 -1.92
N PRO A 32 0.89 -2.15 -2.16
CA PRO A 32 1.24 -3.07 -3.26
C PRO A 32 0.88 -4.54 -3.02
N LYS A 33 0.74 -4.97 -1.76
CA LYS A 33 0.40 -6.37 -1.42
C LYS A 33 -1.11 -6.55 -1.41
N CYS A 34 -1.57 -7.79 -1.69
CA CYS A 34 -2.96 -8.18 -1.51
C CYS A 34 -3.02 -9.55 -0.83
N ASN A 35 -4.02 -9.77 -0.01
CA ASN A 35 -4.23 -10.98 0.78
C ASN A 35 -5.25 -11.96 0.15
N ILE A 36 -5.76 -11.63 -1.05
CA ILE A 36 -6.58 -12.53 -1.87
C ILE A 36 -6.10 -12.54 -3.32
N GLN A 37 -6.52 -13.53 -4.11
CA GLN A 37 -6.37 -13.55 -5.55
C GLN A 37 -7.73 -13.75 -6.21
N CYS A 38 -8.22 -12.69 -6.84
CA CYS A 38 -9.42 -12.74 -7.68
C CYS A 38 -9.08 -13.28 -9.07
N ASN A 39 -9.99 -14.11 -9.64
CA ASN A 39 -9.81 -14.70 -10.96
C ASN A 39 -9.94 -13.70 -12.14
N TYR A 40 -10.29 -12.46 -11.87
CA TYR A 40 -10.31 -11.34 -12.82
C TYR A 40 -9.16 -10.35 -12.60
N CYS A 41 -8.24 -10.60 -11.67
CA CYS A 41 -7.15 -9.67 -11.32
C CYS A 41 -5.79 -10.24 -11.70
N ASN A 42 -5.02 -9.50 -12.48
CA ASN A 42 -3.63 -9.78 -12.76
C ASN A 42 -2.75 -8.82 -11.95
N ARG A 43 -1.89 -9.36 -11.10
CA ARG A 43 -1.02 -8.55 -10.23
C ARG A 43 0.09 -7.78 -10.92
N LYS A 44 0.26 -7.95 -12.22
CA LYS A 44 1.12 -7.09 -13.03
C LYS A 44 0.51 -5.71 -13.26
N TYR A 45 -0.79 -5.58 -13.00
CA TYR A 45 -1.58 -4.39 -13.20
C TYR A 45 -2.33 -4.04 -11.92
N ASP A 46 -2.84 -2.82 -11.83
CA ASP A 46 -3.81 -2.44 -10.82
C ASP A 46 -5.09 -3.28 -10.93
N CYS A 47 -5.81 -3.40 -9.84
CA CYS A 47 -7.11 -4.06 -9.86
C CYS A 47 -8.07 -3.30 -10.79
N VAL A 48 -8.47 -3.94 -11.89
CA VAL A 48 -9.30 -3.31 -12.93
C VAL A 48 -10.72 -2.97 -12.48
N ASN A 49 -11.17 -3.54 -11.37
CA ASN A 49 -12.49 -3.31 -10.81
C ASN A 49 -12.51 -2.12 -9.84
N GLU A 50 -11.36 -1.71 -9.32
CA GLU A 50 -11.12 -0.48 -8.57
C GLU A 50 -10.28 0.50 -9.38
N SER A 51 -9.38 -0.02 -10.18
CA SER A 51 -8.39 0.70 -10.98
C SER A 51 -8.35 0.15 -12.40
N ARG A 52 -7.71 0.88 -13.32
CA ARG A 52 -7.48 0.42 -14.69
C ARG A 52 -6.20 -0.41 -14.78
N PRO A 53 -6.10 -1.40 -15.69
CA PRO A 53 -4.91 -2.21 -15.87
C PRO A 53 -3.66 -1.39 -16.20
N GLY A 54 -2.52 -1.79 -15.65
CA GLY A 54 -1.21 -1.24 -15.99
C GLY A 54 -1.03 0.24 -15.65
N VAL A 55 -1.63 0.71 -14.58
CA VAL A 55 -1.84 2.14 -14.41
C VAL A 55 -1.40 2.74 -13.10
N THR A 56 -0.61 2.06 -12.30
CA THR A 56 0.19 2.69 -11.26
C THR A 56 1.56 3.01 -11.82
N SER A 57 1.89 4.30 -11.88
CA SER A 57 3.20 4.75 -12.38
C SER A 57 4.30 4.53 -11.35
N ALA A 58 3.95 4.49 -10.06
CA ALA A 58 4.86 4.23 -8.96
C ALA A 58 4.10 3.71 -7.74
N VAL A 59 4.80 3.00 -6.85
CA VAL A 59 4.34 2.70 -5.49
C VAL A 59 5.06 3.65 -4.54
N LEU A 60 4.29 4.37 -3.73
CA LEU A 60 4.80 5.37 -2.83
C LEU A 60 4.99 4.81 -1.41
N LYS A 61 6.01 5.27 -0.72
CA LYS A 61 6.11 5.18 0.73
C LYS A 61 5.28 6.27 1.40
N PRO A 62 4.92 6.16 2.70
CA PRO A 62 4.05 7.14 3.36
C PRO A 62 4.50 8.60 3.21
N PHE A 63 5.78 8.90 3.41
CA PHE A 63 6.31 10.27 3.26
C PHE A 63 6.28 10.74 1.80
N GLN A 64 6.53 9.85 0.83
CA GLN A 64 6.44 10.15 -0.61
C GLN A 64 5.00 10.46 -1.01
N ALA A 65 4.04 9.77 -0.42
CA ALA A 65 2.62 10.02 -0.62
C ALA A 65 2.21 11.40 -0.07
N LEU A 66 2.74 11.81 1.10
CA LEU A 66 2.53 13.16 1.62
C LEU A 66 3.07 14.23 0.66
N GLU A 67 4.30 14.06 0.16
CA GLU A 67 4.90 15.00 -0.79
C GLU A 67 4.12 15.05 -2.12
N TYR A 68 3.62 13.91 -2.57
CA TYR A 68 2.75 13.87 -3.74
C TYR A 68 1.43 14.63 -3.50
N VAL A 69 0.79 14.44 -2.34
CA VAL A 69 -0.45 15.18 -1.99
C VAL A 69 -0.21 16.69 -1.97
N LYS A 70 0.90 17.17 -1.39
CA LYS A 70 1.27 18.61 -1.41
C LYS A 70 1.29 19.15 -2.83
N GLN A 71 2.04 18.50 -3.74
CA GLN A 71 2.16 18.93 -5.12
C GLN A 71 0.85 18.81 -5.92
N VAL A 72 0.02 17.82 -5.59
CA VAL A 72 -1.31 17.65 -6.20
C VAL A 72 -2.23 18.79 -5.80
N LEU A 73 -2.29 19.15 -4.51
CA LEU A 73 -3.15 20.22 -4.00
C LEU A 73 -2.79 21.60 -4.59
N ASP A 74 -1.50 21.86 -4.81
CA ASP A 74 -1.04 23.09 -5.48
C ASP A 74 -1.55 23.17 -6.94
N LYS A 75 -1.66 22.03 -7.63
CA LYS A 75 -2.08 21.96 -9.04
C LYS A 75 -3.57 21.74 -9.23
N GLU A 76 -4.25 21.17 -8.25
CA GLU A 76 -5.69 20.88 -8.26
C GLU A 76 -6.29 21.11 -6.87
N PRO A 77 -6.55 22.35 -6.50
CA PRO A 77 -7.06 22.72 -5.17
C PRO A 77 -8.49 22.24 -4.89
N ARG A 78 -9.19 21.71 -5.90
CA ARG A 78 -10.53 21.12 -5.74
C ARG A 78 -10.50 19.70 -5.19
N ILE A 79 -9.33 19.12 -4.89
CA ILE A 79 -9.23 17.83 -4.23
C ILE A 79 -9.79 17.96 -2.81
N THR A 80 -10.80 17.17 -2.52
CA THR A 80 -11.44 17.09 -1.20
C THR A 80 -11.25 15.72 -0.55
N VAL A 81 -10.89 14.71 -1.35
CA VAL A 81 -10.77 13.32 -0.89
C VAL A 81 -9.39 12.76 -1.20
N VAL A 82 -8.78 12.18 -0.19
CA VAL A 82 -7.63 11.28 -0.31
C VAL A 82 -8.12 9.85 -0.17
N GLY A 83 -7.87 9.03 -1.20
CA GLY A 83 -8.27 7.63 -1.25
C GLY A 83 -7.07 6.69 -1.27
N ILE A 84 -7.19 5.54 -0.63
CA ILE A 84 -6.25 4.43 -0.77
C ILE A 84 -7.04 3.20 -1.24
N ALA A 85 -6.78 2.75 -2.47
CA ALA A 85 -7.50 1.67 -3.11
C ALA A 85 -6.59 0.60 -3.74
N GLY A 86 -5.28 0.76 -3.62
CA GLY A 86 -4.36 -0.17 -4.24
C GLY A 86 -2.90 0.30 -4.32
N PRO A 87 -2.12 -0.36 -5.23
CA PRO A 87 -2.50 -1.32 -6.31
C PRO A 87 -2.92 -2.72 -5.85
N GLY A 88 -2.69 -3.09 -4.60
CA GLY A 88 -3.21 -4.29 -3.96
C GLY A 88 -4.38 -3.99 -3.02
N ASP A 89 -4.26 -4.37 -1.75
CA ASP A 89 -5.28 -4.10 -0.74
C ASP A 89 -4.70 -3.28 0.42
N PRO A 90 -5.32 -2.15 0.80
CA PRO A 90 -4.84 -1.30 1.89
C PRO A 90 -4.66 -2.04 3.21
N MET A 91 -5.54 -2.97 3.55
CA MET A 91 -5.48 -3.72 4.81
C MET A 91 -4.58 -4.97 4.74
N ALA A 92 -4.01 -5.27 3.57
CA ALA A 92 -2.85 -6.15 3.44
C ALA A 92 -1.51 -5.38 3.59
N ASN A 93 -1.57 -4.04 3.72
CA ASN A 93 -0.46 -3.12 3.93
C ASN A 93 -0.82 -2.11 5.04
N PRO A 94 -1.24 -2.57 6.23
CA PRO A 94 -1.82 -1.67 7.24
C PRO A 94 -0.81 -0.63 7.75
N ALA A 95 0.46 -0.99 7.90
CA ALA A 95 1.49 -0.07 8.38
C ALA A 95 1.66 1.13 7.42
N GLU A 96 1.83 0.86 6.13
CA GLU A 96 1.99 1.89 5.11
C GLU A 96 0.71 2.72 4.94
N THR A 97 -0.45 2.07 5.00
CA THR A 97 -1.76 2.72 4.87
C THR A 97 -2.05 3.66 6.01
N LEU A 98 -1.94 3.20 7.26
CA LEU A 98 -2.23 4.00 8.45
C LEU A 98 -1.23 5.14 8.62
N GLU A 99 0.07 4.89 8.40
CA GLU A 99 1.09 5.92 8.46
C GLU A 99 0.88 6.99 7.40
N THR A 100 0.52 6.62 6.17
CA THR A 100 0.16 7.58 5.11
C THR A 100 -0.99 8.48 5.54
N MET A 101 -2.05 7.89 6.09
CA MET A 101 -3.21 8.65 6.57
C MET A 101 -2.85 9.57 7.74
N ARG A 102 -2.02 9.10 8.67
CA ARG A 102 -1.55 9.89 9.82
C ARG A 102 -0.80 11.14 9.35
N LEU A 103 0.20 10.97 8.49
CA LEU A 103 1.01 12.08 7.96
C LEU A 103 0.15 13.11 7.21
N ILE A 104 -0.80 12.64 6.40
CA ILE A 104 -1.68 13.53 5.63
C ILE A 104 -2.69 14.22 6.55
N ARG A 105 -3.21 13.54 7.57
CA ARG A 105 -4.13 14.14 8.55
C ARG A 105 -3.48 15.29 9.31
N GLU A 106 -2.22 15.12 9.70
CA GLU A 106 -1.45 16.17 10.38
C GLU A 106 -1.22 17.39 9.48
N ALA A 107 -0.90 17.17 8.20
CA ALA A 107 -0.62 18.25 7.26
C ALA A 107 -1.90 18.91 6.69
N PHE A 108 -2.97 18.14 6.50
CA PHE A 108 -4.21 18.55 5.82
C PHE A 108 -5.45 18.05 6.56
N PRO A 109 -5.79 18.60 7.72
CA PRO A 109 -6.86 18.10 8.58
C PRO A 109 -8.28 18.20 7.95
N HIS A 110 -8.46 19.01 6.91
CA HIS A 110 -9.73 19.24 6.23
C HIS A 110 -10.06 18.17 5.16
N LEU A 111 -9.09 17.38 4.73
CA LEU A 111 -9.31 16.39 3.68
C LEU A 111 -10.10 15.19 4.20
N LEU A 112 -11.03 14.70 3.39
CA LEU A 112 -11.75 13.46 3.65
C LEU A 112 -10.87 12.27 3.32
N PHE A 113 -10.93 11.23 4.16
CA PHE A 113 -10.27 9.96 3.88
C PHE A 113 -11.27 8.91 3.42
N CYS A 114 -10.91 8.23 2.32
CA CYS A 114 -11.64 7.11 1.76
C CYS A 114 -10.71 5.90 1.58
N LEU A 115 -11.23 4.71 1.89
CA LEU A 115 -10.48 3.46 1.77
C LEU A 115 -11.30 2.46 0.97
N SER A 116 -10.66 1.72 0.05
CA SER A 116 -11.30 0.60 -0.66
C SER A 116 -10.50 -0.68 -0.44
N SER A 117 -11.16 -1.72 0.09
CA SER A 117 -10.55 -2.99 0.48
C SER A 117 -11.43 -4.17 0.10
N ASN A 118 -10.83 -5.34 0.01
CA ASN A 118 -11.56 -6.60 -0.12
C ASN A 118 -12.28 -7.04 1.17
N GLY A 119 -12.03 -6.36 2.29
CA GLY A 119 -12.68 -6.60 3.57
C GLY A 119 -12.04 -7.66 4.47
N LEU A 120 -11.13 -8.51 3.96
CA LEU A 120 -10.60 -9.66 4.71
C LEU A 120 -9.96 -9.29 6.05
N ALA A 121 -9.13 -8.25 6.08
CA ALA A 121 -8.43 -7.83 7.29
C ALA A 121 -8.99 -6.54 7.91
N MET A 122 -10.00 -5.92 7.30
CA MET A 122 -10.43 -4.57 7.63
C MET A 122 -11.02 -4.44 9.04
N ALA A 123 -11.76 -5.44 9.53
CA ALA A 123 -12.41 -5.39 10.84
C ALA A 123 -11.40 -5.12 11.97
N GLY A 124 -10.20 -5.70 11.90
CA GLY A 124 -9.15 -5.52 12.90
C GLY A 124 -8.56 -4.12 12.99
N TYR A 125 -8.83 -3.25 12.01
CA TYR A 125 -8.28 -1.89 11.94
C TYR A 125 -9.34 -0.80 11.97
N VAL A 126 -10.62 -1.13 12.22
CA VAL A 126 -11.72 -0.15 12.18
C VAL A 126 -11.54 0.93 13.25
N ASP A 127 -11.02 0.60 14.41
CA ASP A 127 -10.75 1.56 15.48
C ASP A 127 -9.64 2.54 15.09
N ASP A 128 -8.55 2.06 14.50
CA ASP A 128 -7.45 2.89 14.01
C ASP A 128 -7.92 3.81 12.87
N LEU A 129 -8.71 3.28 11.94
CA LEU A 129 -9.27 4.05 10.83
C LEU A 129 -10.21 5.15 11.34
N ALA A 130 -11.06 4.85 12.32
CA ALA A 130 -11.94 5.83 12.94
C ALA A 130 -11.15 6.90 13.70
N ALA A 131 -10.11 6.53 14.43
CA ALA A 131 -9.23 7.46 15.15
C ALA A 131 -8.48 8.41 14.20
N LEU A 132 -8.11 7.94 13.01
CA LEU A 132 -7.52 8.75 11.95
C LEU A 132 -8.55 9.62 11.21
N GLY A 133 -9.83 9.50 11.53
CA GLY A 133 -10.91 10.27 10.91
C GLY A 133 -11.25 9.81 9.50
N VAL A 134 -11.07 8.52 9.18
CA VAL A 134 -11.62 7.95 7.94
C VAL A 134 -13.13 8.08 7.97
N SER A 135 -13.69 8.71 6.96
CA SER A 135 -15.13 8.98 6.87
C SER A 135 -15.88 8.00 5.97
N HIS A 136 -15.18 7.44 4.97
CA HIS A 136 -15.78 6.59 3.94
C HIS A 136 -14.95 5.31 3.75
N ALA A 137 -15.63 4.19 3.67
CA ALA A 137 -15.01 2.90 3.37
C ALA A 137 -15.77 2.17 2.27
N THR A 138 -15.04 1.47 1.42
CA THR A 138 -15.61 0.60 0.41
C THR A 138 -15.16 -0.84 0.68
N VAL A 139 -16.09 -1.77 0.70
CA VAL A 139 -15.82 -3.21 0.74
C VAL A 139 -16.22 -3.84 -0.57
N THR A 140 -15.31 -4.56 -1.22
CA THR A 140 -15.63 -5.28 -2.46
C THR A 140 -16.16 -6.66 -2.12
N MET A 141 -17.46 -6.88 -2.36
CA MET A 141 -18.19 -8.11 -2.09
C MET A 141 -19.06 -8.49 -3.30
N SER A 142 -18.61 -9.48 -4.09
CA SER A 142 -19.23 -9.82 -5.36
C SER A 142 -20.20 -11.02 -5.29
N THR A 143 -20.33 -11.64 -4.13
CA THR A 143 -21.29 -12.71 -3.84
C THR A 143 -21.42 -12.90 -2.34
N VAL A 144 -22.55 -13.44 -1.91
CA VAL A 144 -22.81 -13.94 -0.55
C VAL A 144 -23.00 -15.46 -0.54
N ASP A 145 -22.73 -16.12 -1.65
CA ASP A 145 -22.72 -17.57 -1.79
C ASP A 145 -21.26 -18.07 -1.87
N PRO A 146 -20.78 -18.84 -0.87
CA PRO A 146 -19.42 -19.38 -0.88
C PRO A 146 -19.13 -20.30 -2.08
N ALA A 147 -20.12 -20.99 -2.63
CA ALA A 147 -19.93 -21.84 -3.81
C ALA A 147 -19.63 -21.02 -5.06
N ILE A 148 -20.24 -19.84 -5.19
CA ILE A 148 -19.92 -18.86 -6.22
C ILE A 148 -18.57 -18.18 -5.91
N GLY A 149 -18.34 -17.84 -4.64
CA GLY A 149 -17.07 -17.26 -4.19
C GLY A 149 -15.87 -18.15 -4.50
N ALA A 150 -16.01 -19.46 -4.37
CA ALA A 150 -14.99 -20.45 -4.75
C ALA A 150 -14.59 -20.38 -6.24
N LYS A 151 -15.49 -19.91 -7.12
CA LYS A 151 -15.21 -19.67 -8.54
C LYS A 151 -14.55 -18.31 -8.79
N ILE A 152 -14.83 -17.32 -7.93
CA ILE A 152 -14.32 -15.95 -8.06
C ILE A 152 -12.89 -15.82 -7.52
N TYR A 153 -12.57 -16.50 -6.40
CA TYR A 153 -11.30 -16.34 -5.68
C TYR A 153 -10.44 -17.59 -5.79
N SER A 154 -9.23 -17.45 -6.35
CA SER A 154 -8.27 -18.56 -6.44
C SER A 154 -7.72 -18.95 -5.07
N TRP A 155 -7.51 -17.97 -4.21
CA TRP A 155 -7.08 -18.17 -2.83
C TRP A 155 -7.37 -16.95 -1.96
N VAL A 156 -7.46 -17.19 -0.67
CA VAL A 156 -7.61 -16.20 0.41
C VAL A 156 -6.55 -16.52 1.46
N ARG A 157 -5.75 -15.53 1.86
CA ARG A 157 -4.70 -15.70 2.88
C ARG A 157 -5.07 -14.93 4.13
N ASP A 158 -5.25 -15.64 5.24
CA ASP A 158 -5.39 -15.07 6.57
C ASP A 158 -4.17 -15.42 7.40
N GLY A 159 -3.39 -14.41 7.78
CA GLY A 159 -2.08 -14.60 8.39
C GLY A 159 -1.14 -15.44 7.51
N ASN A 160 -0.67 -16.57 8.03
CA ASN A 160 0.22 -17.49 7.34
C ASN A 160 -0.49 -18.63 6.61
N VAL A 161 -1.83 -18.71 6.70
CA VAL A 161 -2.62 -19.79 6.12
C VAL A 161 -3.27 -19.35 4.81
N VAL A 162 -3.15 -20.19 3.78
CA VAL A 162 -3.80 -19.97 2.47
C VAL A 162 -4.98 -20.92 2.33
N TYR A 163 -6.17 -20.35 2.22
CA TYR A 163 -7.42 -21.06 1.99
C TYR A 163 -7.78 -21.05 0.51
N ARG A 164 -8.41 -22.12 0.02
CA ARG A 164 -8.86 -22.26 -1.38
C ARG A 164 -10.27 -22.79 -1.44
N GLY A 165 -10.91 -22.64 -2.62
CA GLY A 165 -12.26 -23.12 -2.85
C GLY A 165 -13.28 -22.56 -1.86
N GLN A 166 -14.21 -23.39 -1.44
CA GLN A 166 -15.33 -22.95 -0.60
C GLN A 166 -14.86 -22.41 0.76
N ALA A 167 -13.90 -23.07 1.44
CA ALA A 167 -13.38 -22.61 2.74
C ALA A 167 -12.76 -21.21 2.67
N GLY A 168 -12.06 -20.88 1.56
CA GLY A 168 -11.53 -19.54 1.36
C GLY A 168 -12.64 -18.50 1.12
N ALA A 169 -13.67 -18.87 0.39
CA ALA A 169 -14.82 -18.00 0.11
C ALA A 169 -15.67 -17.76 1.37
N GLU A 170 -15.89 -18.78 2.19
CA GLU A 170 -16.60 -18.69 3.47
C GLU A 170 -15.87 -17.75 4.45
N LEU A 171 -14.55 -17.93 4.57
CA LEU A 171 -13.73 -17.06 5.41
C LEU A 171 -13.80 -15.61 4.93
N LEU A 172 -13.62 -15.35 3.64
CA LEU A 172 -13.67 -13.99 3.09
C LEU A 172 -15.03 -13.35 3.33
N LEU A 173 -16.12 -14.07 3.05
CA LEU A 173 -17.48 -13.57 3.27
C LEU A 173 -17.71 -13.22 4.75
N SER A 174 -17.36 -14.12 5.66
CA SER A 174 -17.49 -13.86 7.10
C SER A 174 -16.76 -12.58 7.51
N ARG A 175 -15.53 -12.38 7.04
CA ARG A 175 -14.72 -11.19 7.32
C ARG A 175 -15.30 -9.92 6.67
N GLN A 176 -15.87 -10.02 5.48
CA GLN A 176 -16.53 -8.89 4.81
C GLN A 176 -17.75 -8.42 5.59
N LEU A 177 -18.60 -9.34 6.05
CA LEU A 177 -19.77 -9.01 6.86
C LEU A 177 -19.37 -8.38 8.19
N GLU A 178 -18.38 -8.95 8.87
CA GLU A 178 -17.81 -8.40 10.10
C GLU A 178 -17.26 -6.99 9.89
N ALA A 179 -16.51 -6.76 8.82
CA ALA A 179 -15.95 -5.46 8.48
C ALA A 179 -17.03 -4.40 8.23
N ILE A 180 -18.05 -4.73 7.43
CA ILE A 180 -19.15 -3.81 7.14
C ILE A 180 -19.89 -3.45 8.44
N ALA A 181 -20.22 -4.42 9.27
CA ALA A 181 -20.91 -4.19 10.55
C ALA A 181 -20.06 -3.30 11.49
N ALA A 182 -18.76 -3.57 11.61
CA ALA A 182 -17.85 -2.77 12.44
C ALA A 182 -17.72 -1.32 11.93
N LEU A 183 -17.57 -1.12 10.61
CA LEU A 183 -17.52 0.21 10.00
C LEU A 183 -18.81 1.00 10.25
N LYS A 184 -19.97 0.36 10.10
CA LYS A 184 -21.28 1.00 10.37
C LYS A 184 -21.45 1.32 11.85
N ALA A 185 -21.01 0.46 12.75
CA ALA A 185 -21.03 0.71 14.20
C ALA A 185 -20.20 1.94 14.61
N LYS A 186 -19.13 2.25 13.88
CA LYS A 186 -18.32 3.47 14.05
C LYS A 186 -18.87 4.69 13.29
N GLY A 187 -19.99 4.55 12.60
CA GLY A 187 -20.65 5.64 11.88
C GLY A 187 -19.95 6.08 10.62
N LEU A 188 -19.14 5.22 9.99
CA LEU A 188 -18.56 5.50 8.68
C LEU A 188 -19.63 5.34 7.58
N ALA A 189 -19.49 6.12 6.51
CA ALA A 189 -20.23 5.86 5.28
C ALA A 189 -19.63 4.67 4.56
N VAL A 190 -20.44 3.64 4.32
CA VAL A 190 -19.99 2.37 3.73
C VAL A 190 -20.58 2.16 2.35
N LYS A 191 -19.70 1.88 1.40
CA LYS A 191 -20.07 1.45 0.05
C LYS A 191 -19.71 -0.02 -0.17
N VAL A 192 -20.57 -0.76 -0.84
CA VAL A 192 -20.25 -2.09 -1.37
C VAL A 192 -20.01 -2.00 -2.88
N ASN A 193 -18.80 -2.40 -3.31
CA ASN A 193 -18.56 -2.68 -4.73
C ASN A 193 -18.89 -4.14 -5.02
N ALA A 194 -19.66 -4.40 -6.06
CA ALA A 194 -19.95 -5.76 -6.53
C ALA A 194 -19.64 -5.88 -8.02
N ILE A 195 -18.78 -6.83 -8.36
CA ILE A 195 -18.34 -7.05 -9.73
C ILE A 195 -19.30 -8.02 -10.40
N MET A 196 -19.88 -7.60 -11.53
CA MET A 196 -20.74 -8.46 -12.38
C MET A 196 -19.86 -9.33 -13.26
N ILE A 197 -19.85 -10.64 -13.03
CA ILE A 197 -18.99 -11.60 -13.72
C ILE A 197 -19.90 -12.54 -14.54
N PRO A 198 -19.86 -12.46 -15.89
CA PRO A 198 -20.72 -13.25 -16.76
C PRO A 198 -20.59 -14.75 -16.52
N GLY A 199 -21.71 -15.43 -16.40
CA GLY A 199 -21.80 -16.88 -16.20
C GLY A 199 -21.32 -17.36 -14.81
N VAL A 200 -20.92 -16.44 -13.91
CA VAL A 200 -20.48 -16.78 -12.55
C VAL A 200 -21.48 -16.27 -11.51
N ASN A 201 -21.69 -14.97 -11.40
CA ASN A 201 -22.66 -14.36 -10.49
C ASN A 201 -23.81 -13.62 -11.19
N THR A 202 -23.86 -13.67 -12.53
CA THR A 202 -24.97 -13.17 -13.34
C THR A 202 -25.94 -14.28 -13.77
N ILE A 203 -25.82 -15.47 -13.18
CA ILE A 203 -26.76 -16.62 -13.41
C ILE A 203 -28.13 -16.33 -12.77
N ASP A 204 -29.14 -17.09 -13.19
CA ASP A 204 -30.48 -17.06 -12.62
C ASP A 204 -31.06 -15.64 -12.50
N GLY A 205 -30.94 -14.86 -13.56
CA GLY A 205 -31.42 -13.47 -13.58
C GLY A 205 -30.65 -12.57 -12.58
N CYS A 206 -29.34 -12.81 -12.39
CA CYS A 206 -28.47 -12.12 -11.43
C CYS A 206 -28.87 -12.33 -9.96
N ALA A 207 -29.51 -13.43 -9.61
CA ALA A 207 -29.91 -13.73 -8.24
C ALA A 207 -28.76 -13.60 -7.23
N PRO A 208 -27.50 -14.05 -7.51
CA PRO A 208 -26.39 -13.86 -6.58
C PRO A 208 -26.07 -12.39 -6.27
N LEU A 209 -26.18 -11.50 -7.26
CA LEU A 209 -25.94 -10.07 -7.06
C LEU A 209 -27.11 -9.35 -6.36
N LYS A 210 -28.33 -9.84 -6.54
CA LYS A 210 -29.50 -9.38 -5.78
C LYS A 210 -29.37 -9.74 -4.31
N ALA A 211 -28.91 -10.96 -4.00
CA ALA A 211 -28.61 -11.38 -2.63
C ALA A 211 -27.51 -10.53 -1.97
N VAL A 212 -26.51 -10.06 -2.74
CA VAL A 212 -25.54 -9.06 -2.24
C VAL A 212 -26.24 -7.76 -1.87
N ALA A 213 -27.17 -7.26 -2.70
CA ALA A 213 -27.89 -6.02 -2.42
C ALA A 213 -28.82 -6.16 -1.19
N GLU A 214 -29.49 -7.28 -1.03
CA GLU A 214 -30.33 -7.61 0.14
C GLU A 214 -29.46 -7.64 1.42
N THR A 215 -28.33 -8.32 1.38
CA THR A 215 -27.38 -8.39 2.50
C THR A 215 -26.82 -7.01 2.84
N ALA A 216 -26.42 -6.24 1.84
CA ALA A 216 -25.92 -4.88 2.02
C ALA A 216 -27.00 -3.97 2.65
N SER A 217 -28.24 -4.08 2.21
CA SER A 217 -29.39 -3.38 2.79
C SER A 217 -29.59 -3.74 4.27
N GLY A 218 -29.57 -5.04 4.60
CA GLY A 218 -29.71 -5.53 5.96
C GLY A 218 -28.59 -5.05 6.90
N LEU A 219 -27.40 -4.78 6.38
CA LEU A 219 -26.26 -4.22 7.13
C LEU A 219 -26.23 -2.68 7.15
N GLY A 220 -27.20 -2.01 6.55
CA GLY A 220 -27.28 -0.55 6.53
C GLY A 220 -26.19 0.12 5.67
N VAL A 221 -25.76 -0.54 4.59
CA VAL A 221 -24.82 0.02 3.62
C VAL A 221 -25.42 1.25 2.94
N ASP A 222 -24.66 2.33 2.80
CA ASP A 222 -25.16 3.61 2.32
C ASP A 222 -25.23 3.69 0.79
N LEU A 223 -24.34 2.96 0.10
CA LEU A 223 -24.22 3.00 -1.35
C LEU A 223 -23.78 1.65 -1.89
N MET A 224 -24.29 1.23 -3.03
CA MET A 224 -23.78 0.08 -3.76
C MET A 224 -23.33 0.48 -5.16
N ASN A 225 -22.24 -0.11 -5.62
CA ASN A 225 -21.71 0.11 -6.96
C ASN A 225 -21.60 -1.23 -7.68
N LEU A 226 -22.55 -1.52 -8.53
CA LEU A 226 -22.49 -2.64 -9.45
C LEU A 226 -21.57 -2.27 -10.62
N MET A 227 -20.45 -2.99 -10.75
CA MET A 227 -19.45 -2.75 -11.79
C MET A 227 -19.38 -3.91 -12.76
N PRO A 228 -19.45 -3.68 -14.07
CA PRO A 228 -19.18 -4.75 -15.03
C PRO A 228 -17.71 -5.18 -14.89
N MET A 229 -17.46 -6.49 -14.89
CA MET A 229 -16.11 -7.04 -14.92
C MET A 229 -15.41 -6.61 -16.21
N HIS A 230 -14.20 -6.12 -16.08
CA HIS A 230 -13.33 -5.86 -17.24
C HIS A 230 -12.41 -7.06 -17.47
N PRO A 231 -12.41 -7.68 -18.66
CA PRO A 231 -11.53 -8.80 -18.96
C PRO A 231 -10.07 -8.36 -18.90
N THR A 232 -9.26 -9.11 -18.14
CA THR A 232 -7.84 -8.81 -17.95
C THR A 232 -7.00 -9.95 -18.48
N ALA A 233 -6.13 -9.67 -19.43
CA ALA A 233 -5.28 -10.67 -20.05
C ALA A 233 -4.43 -11.44 -19.02
N GLY A 234 -4.31 -12.76 -19.21
CA GLY A 234 -3.56 -13.65 -18.33
C GLY A 234 -4.23 -13.95 -17.00
N THR A 235 -5.55 -13.72 -16.89
CA THR A 235 -6.37 -14.16 -15.75
C THR A 235 -7.33 -15.28 -16.17
N PRO A 236 -7.83 -16.11 -15.23
CA PRO A 236 -8.84 -17.12 -15.53
C PRO A 236 -10.11 -16.59 -16.20
N PHE A 237 -10.46 -15.33 -15.95
CA PHE A 237 -11.63 -14.67 -16.54
C PHE A 237 -11.28 -13.70 -17.68
N GLY A 238 -10.04 -13.76 -18.19
CA GLY A 238 -9.56 -12.86 -19.23
C GLY A 238 -10.29 -12.95 -20.57
N ASP A 239 -10.90 -14.09 -20.85
CA ASP A 239 -11.65 -14.36 -22.09
C ASP A 239 -13.16 -14.13 -21.95
N LEU A 240 -13.65 -13.80 -20.75
CA LEU A 240 -15.05 -13.50 -20.54
C LEU A 240 -15.40 -12.12 -21.11
N ALA A 241 -16.55 -12.01 -21.79
CA ALA A 241 -17.03 -10.72 -22.30
C ALA A 241 -17.39 -9.76 -21.17
N GLU A 242 -17.12 -8.48 -21.33
CA GLU A 242 -17.59 -7.44 -20.39
C GLU A 242 -19.13 -7.35 -20.44
N PRO A 243 -19.85 -7.32 -19.30
CA PRO A 243 -21.29 -7.12 -19.26
C PRO A 243 -21.71 -5.82 -19.95
N GLY A 244 -22.75 -5.88 -20.78
CA GLY A 244 -23.29 -4.72 -21.46
C GLY A 244 -23.85 -3.66 -20.51
N LYS A 245 -23.87 -2.42 -20.95
CA LYS A 245 -24.38 -1.29 -20.16
C LYS A 245 -25.85 -1.45 -19.79
N GLU A 246 -26.63 -2.03 -20.69
CA GLU A 246 -28.06 -2.29 -20.51
C GLU A 246 -28.30 -3.25 -19.35
N ALA A 247 -27.55 -4.35 -19.28
CA ALA A 247 -27.64 -5.34 -18.20
C ALA A 247 -27.28 -4.73 -16.84
N VAL A 248 -26.20 -3.92 -16.79
CA VAL A 248 -25.79 -3.20 -15.57
C VAL A 248 -26.88 -2.21 -15.14
N THR A 249 -27.45 -1.46 -16.09
CA THR A 249 -28.49 -0.46 -15.81
C THR A 249 -29.76 -1.12 -15.31
N ALA A 250 -30.17 -2.22 -15.96
CA ALA A 250 -31.37 -2.98 -15.56
C ALA A 250 -31.24 -3.53 -14.13
N LEU A 251 -30.08 -4.15 -13.80
CA LEU A 251 -29.86 -4.68 -12.46
C LEU A 251 -29.80 -3.57 -11.40
N ARG A 252 -29.15 -2.44 -11.70
CA ARG A 252 -29.15 -1.27 -10.80
C ARG A 252 -30.55 -0.74 -10.52
N ALA A 253 -31.40 -0.69 -11.54
CA ALA A 253 -32.80 -0.26 -11.37
C ALA A 253 -33.57 -1.26 -10.49
N GLU A 254 -33.36 -2.56 -10.71
CA GLU A 254 -34.02 -3.63 -9.96
C GLU A 254 -33.66 -3.63 -8.47
N VAL A 255 -32.38 -3.46 -8.11
CA VAL A 255 -31.92 -3.47 -6.71
C VAL A 255 -31.86 -2.08 -6.06
N GLY A 256 -32.14 -1.03 -6.81
CA GLY A 256 -32.02 0.36 -6.34
C GLY A 256 -32.98 0.74 -5.20
N HIS A 257 -34.04 -0.03 -4.98
CA HIS A 257 -34.96 0.12 -3.87
C HIS A 257 -34.40 -0.46 -2.54
N LEU A 258 -33.44 -1.38 -2.62
CA LEU A 258 -32.77 -2.00 -1.47
C LEU A 258 -31.62 -1.13 -0.97
N VAL A 259 -30.73 -0.69 -1.87
CA VAL A 259 -29.58 0.14 -1.58
C VAL A 259 -29.39 1.15 -2.71
N PRO A 260 -29.16 2.45 -2.42
CA PRO A 260 -28.83 3.45 -3.43
C PRO A 260 -27.68 3.01 -4.35
N GLN A 261 -27.79 3.26 -5.66
CA GLN A 261 -26.83 2.78 -6.65
C GLN A 261 -25.92 3.91 -7.15
N MET A 262 -24.60 3.67 -7.14
CA MET A 262 -23.64 4.58 -7.77
C MET A 262 -23.73 4.47 -9.30
N THR A 263 -24.18 5.53 -9.97
CA THR A 263 -24.35 5.55 -11.44
C THR A 263 -23.25 6.29 -12.20
N HIS A 264 -22.36 6.97 -11.48
CA HIS A 264 -21.32 7.88 -12.03
C HIS A 264 -19.90 7.35 -11.81
N CYS A 265 -19.72 6.05 -11.50
CA CYS A 265 -18.42 5.43 -11.33
C CYS A 265 -17.59 5.51 -12.62
N ARG A 266 -16.30 5.86 -12.50
CA ARG A 266 -15.34 5.98 -13.60
C ARG A 266 -14.25 4.91 -13.57
N ARG A 267 -14.35 3.91 -12.67
CA ARG A 267 -13.30 2.89 -12.46
C ARG A 267 -11.93 3.54 -12.31
N CYS A 268 -11.77 4.27 -11.21
CA CYS A 268 -10.54 5.02 -10.97
C CYS A 268 -9.33 4.09 -10.86
N ARG A 269 -8.17 4.61 -11.25
CA ARG A 269 -6.86 3.98 -11.10
C ARG A 269 -6.41 4.05 -9.64
N ALA A 270 -5.43 3.22 -9.23
CA ALA A 270 -4.81 3.30 -7.91
C ALA A 270 -4.02 4.62 -7.70
N ASP A 271 -3.69 5.31 -8.79
CA ASP A 271 -3.06 6.63 -8.82
C ASP A 271 -3.96 7.72 -9.42
N ALA A 272 -5.28 7.52 -9.41
CA ALA A 272 -6.24 8.45 -9.99
C ALA A 272 -6.22 9.82 -9.28
N VAL A 273 -6.24 10.89 -10.05
CA VAL A 273 -6.21 12.26 -9.52
C VAL A 273 -7.08 13.20 -10.35
N GLY A 274 -7.73 14.15 -9.67
CA GLY A 274 -8.60 15.16 -10.29
C GLY A 274 -10.09 14.90 -10.07
N LEU A 275 -10.94 15.54 -10.85
CA LEU A 275 -12.39 15.36 -10.84
C LEU A 275 -12.77 14.04 -11.52
N LEU A 276 -13.92 13.47 -11.19
CA LEU A 276 -14.40 12.25 -11.87
C LEU A 276 -14.65 12.47 -13.36
N CYS A 277 -15.06 13.68 -13.76
CA CYS A 277 -15.25 14.06 -15.16
C CYS A 277 -13.96 14.49 -15.86
N ARG A 278 -12.90 14.83 -15.10
CA ARG A 278 -11.60 15.28 -15.61
C ARG A 278 -10.47 14.62 -14.83
N ASP A 279 -10.14 13.40 -15.24
CA ASP A 279 -9.01 12.67 -14.69
C ASP A 279 -7.69 13.28 -15.19
N ARG A 280 -6.77 13.57 -14.27
CA ARG A 280 -5.47 14.20 -14.53
C ARG A 280 -4.30 13.26 -14.25
N SER A 281 -4.55 11.96 -14.09
CA SER A 281 -3.51 10.97 -13.81
C SER A 281 -2.39 10.97 -14.88
N GLY A 282 -2.75 11.19 -16.15
CA GLY A 282 -1.78 11.32 -17.24
C GLY A 282 -0.88 12.55 -17.11
N GLU A 283 -1.44 13.70 -16.68
CA GLU A 283 -0.70 14.95 -16.49
C GLU A 283 0.23 14.88 -15.26
N LEU A 284 -0.23 14.21 -14.19
CA LEU A 284 0.46 14.18 -12.90
C LEU A 284 1.28 12.88 -12.68
N GLY A 285 1.29 11.97 -13.66
CA GLY A 285 2.08 10.73 -13.59
C GLY A 285 3.59 10.99 -13.42
N GLY A 286 4.13 12.03 -14.06
CA GLY A 286 5.51 12.46 -13.88
C GLY A 286 5.80 12.96 -12.45
N VAL A 287 4.84 13.66 -11.84
CA VAL A 287 4.95 14.12 -10.45
C VAL A 287 4.93 12.92 -9.49
N LEU A 288 4.03 11.96 -9.73
CA LEU A 288 3.94 10.73 -8.96
C LEU A 288 5.26 9.93 -9.02
N ALA A 289 5.80 9.75 -10.23
CA ALA A 289 7.06 9.05 -10.43
C ALA A 289 8.24 9.75 -9.74
N ALA A 290 8.31 11.09 -9.84
CA ALA A 290 9.33 11.89 -9.16
C ALA A 290 9.23 11.75 -7.63
N CYS A 291 8.02 11.81 -7.07
CA CYS A 291 7.82 11.57 -5.63
C CYS A 291 8.22 10.15 -5.22
N GLY A 292 7.98 9.15 -6.08
CA GLY A 292 8.39 7.77 -5.84
C GLY A 292 9.91 7.56 -5.78
N MET A 293 10.67 8.47 -6.37
CA MET A 293 12.15 8.48 -6.34
C MET A 293 12.73 9.30 -5.18
N LEU A 294 11.91 10.04 -4.41
CA LEU A 294 12.40 10.79 -3.27
C LEU A 294 13.04 9.83 -2.25
N PRO A 295 14.22 10.15 -1.77
CA PRO A 295 14.86 9.39 -0.71
C PRO A 295 14.02 9.45 0.57
N PRO A 296 14.13 8.48 1.49
CA PRO A 296 13.45 8.52 2.78
C PRO A 296 13.71 9.84 3.50
N GLN A 297 12.66 10.58 3.87
CA GLN A 297 12.80 11.75 4.73
C GLN A 297 13.37 11.30 6.09
N GLY A 298 14.37 12.02 6.57
CA GLY A 298 15.05 11.72 7.82
C GLY A 298 16.46 11.16 7.67
N GLN A 299 16.96 10.92 6.45
CA GLN A 299 18.40 10.66 6.28
C GLN A 299 19.24 11.88 6.62
N ASP A 300 18.75 13.10 6.40
CA ASP A 300 19.46 14.33 6.76
C ASP A 300 19.39 14.65 8.27
N ASP A 301 18.33 14.22 8.96
CA ASP A 301 18.19 14.41 10.42
C ASP A 301 19.00 13.39 11.24
N ARG A 302 19.48 12.31 10.62
CA ARG A 302 20.35 11.34 11.28
C ARG A 302 21.81 11.74 11.09
N PRO A 303 22.47 12.29 12.12
CA PRO A 303 23.77 12.91 11.96
C PRO A 303 24.88 11.87 11.74
N HIS A 304 24.63 10.58 12.00
CA HIS A 304 25.68 9.58 12.12
C HIS A 304 25.68 8.55 10.98
N ILE A 305 26.83 7.93 10.80
CA ILE A 305 27.05 6.75 9.96
C ILE A 305 27.74 5.69 10.83
N ALA A 306 27.18 4.49 10.87
CA ALA A 306 27.76 3.34 11.53
C ALA A 306 28.71 2.60 10.57
N VAL A 307 29.84 2.14 11.06
CA VAL A 307 30.84 1.42 10.26
C VAL A 307 31.24 0.13 10.96
N ALA A 308 31.16 -1.00 10.25
CA ALA A 308 31.71 -2.27 10.69
C ALA A 308 33.14 -2.44 10.19
N THR A 309 34.07 -2.45 11.12
CA THR A 309 35.49 -2.53 10.84
C THR A 309 36.21 -3.43 11.85
N ARG A 310 37.30 -4.08 11.43
CA ARG A 310 38.12 -4.92 12.30
C ARG A 310 39.17 -4.09 13.05
N GLU A 311 39.82 -3.13 12.36
CA GLU A 311 40.93 -2.35 12.86
C GLU A 311 40.68 -0.85 12.95
N GLY A 312 39.50 -0.36 12.52
CA GLY A 312 39.12 1.05 12.61
C GLY A 312 39.58 1.96 11.47
N LEU A 313 40.17 1.41 10.41
CA LEU A 313 40.66 2.16 9.26
C LEU A 313 39.94 1.83 7.96
N LEU A 314 39.59 0.56 7.76
CA LEU A 314 38.97 0.04 6.55
C LEU A 314 37.55 -0.51 6.83
N ILE A 315 36.69 -0.45 5.82
CA ILE A 315 35.39 -1.13 5.81
C ILE A 315 35.65 -2.55 5.30
N ASN A 316 35.75 -3.54 6.20
CA ASN A 316 36.22 -4.87 5.89
C ASN A 316 35.53 -5.99 6.71
N GLN A 317 34.47 -5.67 7.43
CA GLN A 317 33.76 -6.64 8.25
C GLN A 317 32.37 -6.93 7.73
N HIS A 318 32.01 -8.23 7.67
CA HIS A 318 30.65 -8.66 7.36
C HIS A 318 29.70 -8.27 8.50
N LEU A 319 28.48 -7.79 8.19
CA LEU A 319 27.52 -7.35 9.21
C LEU A 319 27.24 -8.41 10.27
N GLY A 320 27.05 -9.68 9.84
CA GLY A 320 26.76 -10.79 10.74
C GLY A 320 27.88 -11.11 11.73
N GLU A 321 29.13 -10.77 11.41
CA GLU A 321 30.32 -10.99 12.24
C GLU A 321 30.64 -9.79 13.13
N ALA A 322 30.04 -8.63 12.87
CA ALA A 322 30.33 -7.41 13.60
C ALA A 322 29.92 -7.54 15.07
N ARG A 323 30.88 -7.33 15.96
CA ARG A 323 30.68 -7.28 17.42
C ARG A 323 30.55 -5.87 17.95
N ARG A 324 31.01 -4.86 17.17
CA ARG A 324 30.95 -3.43 17.47
C ARG A 324 30.83 -2.64 16.19
N PHE A 325 30.30 -1.45 16.29
CA PHE A 325 30.23 -0.45 15.24
C PHE A 325 30.88 0.83 15.68
N GLN A 326 31.71 1.41 14.83
CA GLN A 326 32.14 2.78 14.98
C GLN A 326 31.08 3.73 14.47
N ILE A 327 30.70 4.72 15.27
CA ILE A 327 29.71 5.73 14.92
C ILE A 327 30.45 7.01 14.56
N TRP A 328 30.29 7.43 13.31
CA TRP A 328 30.98 8.59 12.75
C TRP A 328 29.98 9.73 12.48
N GLY A 329 30.43 10.96 12.78
CA GLY A 329 29.66 12.18 12.51
C GLY A 329 30.51 13.20 11.74
N LYS A 330 29.81 14.10 11.00
CA LYS A 330 30.44 15.26 10.35
C LYS A 330 30.39 16.45 11.31
N ALA A 331 31.52 16.99 11.65
CA ALA A 331 31.62 18.18 12.49
C ALA A 331 31.35 19.48 11.71
N GLY A 332 31.07 20.56 12.39
CA GLY A 332 30.76 21.85 11.76
C GLY A 332 31.90 22.44 10.91
N ASP A 333 33.15 21.98 11.12
CA ASP A 333 34.33 22.31 10.32
C ASP A 333 34.46 21.40 9.05
N GLY A 334 33.52 20.49 8.84
CA GLY A 334 33.50 19.57 7.73
C GLY A 334 34.33 18.29 7.94
N ALA A 335 35.07 18.17 9.05
CA ALA A 335 35.86 16.99 9.38
C ALA A 335 34.96 15.84 9.86
N PHE A 336 35.39 14.61 9.59
CA PHE A 336 34.72 13.41 10.13
C PHE A 336 35.37 13.05 11.48
N ARG A 337 34.54 12.78 12.47
CA ARG A 337 34.97 12.41 13.81
C ARG A 337 34.29 11.14 14.28
N LEU A 338 35.07 10.26 14.89
CA LEU A 338 34.51 9.12 15.62
C LEU A 338 33.80 9.69 16.87
N VAL A 339 32.48 9.46 16.93
CA VAL A 339 31.61 9.93 18.03
C VAL A 339 31.68 8.94 19.18
N GLU A 340 31.47 7.65 18.87
CA GLU A 340 31.49 6.57 19.86
C GLU A 340 31.63 5.20 19.19
N GLU A 341 31.84 4.15 19.99
CA GLU A 341 31.71 2.77 19.59
C GLU A 341 30.50 2.14 20.29
N ARG A 342 29.67 1.42 19.52
CA ARG A 342 28.48 0.68 20.03
C ARG A 342 28.70 -0.82 19.90
N GLN A 343 28.41 -1.54 20.98
CA GLN A 343 28.43 -3.00 20.94
C GLN A 343 27.24 -3.52 20.13
N ALA A 344 27.51 -4.44 19.19
CA ALA A 344 26.46 -5.08 18.42
C ALA A 344 25.59 -5.99 19.31
N PRO A 345 24.32 -6.17 18.99
CA PRO A 345 23.48 -7.17 19.65
C PRO A 345 24.12 -8.56 19.56
N GLY A 346 23.99 -9.33 20.64
CA GLY A 346 24.59 -10.65 20.77
C GLY A 346 24.33 -11.55 19.55
N VAL A 347 25.29 -12.42 19.24
CA VAL A 347 25.18 -13.39 18.15
C VAL A 347 24.07 -14.39 18.52
N GLY A 348 22.89 -14.24 17.92
CA GLY A 348 21.74 -15.11 18.05
C GLY A 348 21.11 -15.35 16.68
N CYS A 349 20.47 -16.51 16.50
CA CYS A 349 19.75 -16.80 15.26
C CYS A 349 18.38 -16.13 15.29
N GLY A 350 18.04 -15.35 14.27
CA GLY A 350 16.69 -14.89 14.04
C GLY A 350 16.53 -13.39 13.77
N PRO A 351 15.32 -12.99 13.33
CA PRO A 351 15.01 -11.61 12.95
C PRO A 351 15.16 -10.59 14.10
N SER A 352 14.98 -11.00 15.35
CA SER A 352 15.05 -10.14 16.55
C SER A 352 16.41 -9.42 16.70
N ARG A 353 17.52 -10.08 16.36
CA ARG A 353 18.86 -9.48 16.38
C ARG A 353 18.93 -8.26 15.45
N TRP A 354 18.34 -8.35 14.28
CA TRP A 354 18.38 -7.29 13.27
C TRP A 354 17.47 -6.12 13.63
N GLU A 355 16.37 -6.39 14.32
CA GLU A 355 15.52 -5.34 14.88
C GLU A 355 16.19 -4.62 16.04
N ASP A 356 16.91 -5.34 16.91
CA ASP A 356 17.72 -4.76 17.97
C ASP A 356 18.85 -3.90 17.40
N LEU A 357 19.50 -4.37 16.33
CA LEU A 357 20.52 -3.59 15.62
C LEU A 357 19.92 -2.32 14.99
N ALA A 358 18.76 -2.41 14.36
CA ALA A 358 18.10 -1.25 13.78
C ALA A 358 17.72 -0.21 14.85
N ARG A 359 17.32 -0.65 16.05
CA ARG A 359 17.09 0.26 17.20
C ARG A 359 18.40 0.89 17.70
N LEU A 360 19.46 0.10 17.80
CA LEU A 360 20.79 0.56 18.22
C LEU A 360 21.36 1.65 17.28
N LEU A 361 21.05 1.54 15.98
CA LEU A 361 21.51 2.45 14.93
C LEU A 361 20.42 3.46 14.49
N SER A 362 19.44 3.72 15.34
CA SER A 362 18.29 4.56 14.97
C SER A 362 18.63 6.01 14.62
N ASP A 363 19.75 6.54 15.12
CA ASP A 363 20.29 7.86 14.82
C ASP A 363 21.33 7.86 13.67
N CYS A 364 21.57 6.69 13.07
CA CYS A 364 22.46 6.55 11.93
C CYS A 364 21.68 6.56 10.61
N ARG A 365 22.09 7.37 9.64
CA ARG A 365 21.51 7.38 8.28
C ARG A 365 21.91 6.15 7.46
N ALA A 366 23.08 5.58 7.77
CA ALA A 366 23.60 4.42 7.05
C ALA A 366 24.45 3.53 7.96
N VAL A 367 24.61 2.27 7.54
CA VAL A 367 25.62 1.35 8.07
C VAL A 367 26.50 0.83 6.93
N LEU A 368 27.81 1.08 7.03
CA LEU A 368 28.81 0.68 6.06
C LEU A 368 29.45 -0.65 6.50
N VAL A 369 29.41 -1.63 5.62
CA VAL A 369 29.85 -3.01 5.92
C VAL A 369 30.56 -3.62 4.72
N GLY A 370 31.45 -4.56 4.93
CA GLY A 370 32.12 -5.30 3.85
C GLY A 370 31.16 -6.20 3.08
N ALA A 371 30.19 -6.79 3.78
CA ALA A 371 29.10 -7.59 3.17
C ALA A 371 27.91 -7.70 4.13
N ILE A 372 26.73 -7.97 3.57
CA ILE A 372 25.44 -8.07 4.27
C ILE A 372 24.50 -9.05 3.55
N GLY A 373 23.81 -9.89 4.30
CA GLY A 373 22.77 -10.76 3.77
C GLY A 373 21.44 -10.02 3.53
N ASP A 374 20.50 -10.70 2.84
CA ASP A 374 19.23 -10.09 2.42
C ASP A 374 18.28 -9.77 3.58
N ALA A 375 18.19 -10.65 4.59
CA ALA A 375 17.30 -10.45 5.73
C ALA A 375 17.68 -9.21 6.57
N PRO A 376 18.92 -9.03 7.04
CA PRO A 376 19.32 -7.79 7.74
C PRO A 376 19.24 -6.57 6.84
N ARG A 377 19.55 -6.67 5.55
CA ARG A 377 19.40 -5.56 4.60
C ARG A 377 17.98 -5.03 4.59
N LYS A 378 17.01 -5.93 4.47
CA LYS A 378 15.59 -5.58 4.46
C LYS A 378 15.15 -4.90 5.76
N ILE A 379 15.44 -5.51 6.91
CA ILE A 379 15.02 -4.99 8.23
C ILE A 379 15.63 -3.61 8.50
N LEU A 380 16.92 -3.41 8.25
CA LEU A 380 17.57 -2.11 8.45
C LEU A 380 16.98 -1.04 7.53
N SER A 381 16.76 -1.36 6.24
CA SER A 381 16.16 -0.42 5.28
C SER A 381 14.74 -0.04 5.67
N GLU A 382 13.94 -1.00 6.14
CA GLU A 382 12.56 -0.74 6.62
C GLU A 382 12.54 0.17 7.84
N ARG A 383 13.62 0.18 8.64
CA ARG A 383 13.81 1.05 9.82
C ARG A 383 14.57 2.35 9.48
N GLY A 384 14.82 2.61 8.20
CA GLY A 384 15.43 3.85 7.71
C GLY A 384 16.95 3.95 7.90
N VAL A 385 17.64 2.85 8.24
CA VAL A 385 19.11 2.76 8.20
C VAL A 385 19.50 2.17 6.86
N VAL A 386 20.24 2.92 6.02
CA VAL A 386 20.65 2.42 4.70
C VAL A 386 21.85 1.49 4.82
N PRO A 387 21.72 0.19 4.53
CA PRO A 387 22.85 -0.71 4.56
C PRO A 387 23.64 -0.66 3.25
N ALA A 388 24.88 -0.17 3.31
CA ALA A 388 25.78 -0.07 2.17
C ALA A 388 26.91 -1.11 2.28
N ALA A 389 26.97 -2.04 1.33
CA ALA A 389 28.08 -2.98 1.18
C ALA A 389 29.17 -2.31 0.32
N CYS A 390 30.29 -1.95 0.95
CA CYS A 390 31.42 -1.28 0.31
C CYS A 390 32.75 -1.73 0.96
N SER A 391 33.86 -1.37 0.34
CA SER A 391 35.21 -1.66 0.86
C SER A 391 36.12 -0.49 0.59
N GLY A 392 37.15 -0.33 1.40
CA GLY A 392 38.09 0.77 1.27
C GLY A 392 38.25 1.57 2.57
N PHE A 393 38.86 2.73 2.50
CA PHE A 393 39.06 3.59 3.67
C PHE A 393 37.74 4.16 4.17
N ILE A 394 37.57 4.16 5.49
CA ILE A 394 36.37 4.71 6.15
C ILE A 394 36.21 6.19 5.76
N GLU A 395 37.30 6.98 5.76
CA GLU A 395 37.24 8.40 5.45
C GLU A 395 36.72 8.69 4.03
N ASP A 396 37.15 7.91 3.02
CA ASP A 396 36.70 8.06 1.65
C ASP A 396 35.22 7.72 1.51
N ALA A 397 34.77 6.67 2.18
CA ALA A 397 33.38 6.30 2.20
C ALA A 397 32.49 7.36 2.92
N LEU A 398 32.98 7.93 4.01
CA LEU A 398 32.29 9.01 4.70
C LEU A 398 32.19 10.27 3.82
N ARG A 399 33.26 10.63 3.08
CA ARG A 399 33.21 11.75 2.12
C ARG A 399 32.12 11.56 1.08
N LEU A 400 31.99 10.37 0.53
CA LEU A 400 30.95 10.07 -0.45
C LEU A 400 29.56 10.09 0.18
N ALA A 401 29.39 9.45 1.34
CA ALA A 401 28.10 9.31 2.00
C ALA A 401 27.54 10.62 2.59
N TYR A 402 28.41 11.56 2.96
CA TYR A 402 28.02 12.92 3.39
C TYR A 402 28.08 13.96 2.26
N GLY A 403 28.50 13.58 1.04
CA GLY A 403 28.53 14.42 -0.14
C GLY A 403 27.20 14.51 -0.86
N GLU A 404 27.16 15.24 -1.98
CA GLU A 404 25.94 15.46 -2.78
C GLU A 404 25.30 14.16 -3.31
N SER A 405 26.11 13.13 -3.59
CA SER A 405 25.63 11.83 -4.04
C SER A 405 25.09 10.94 -2.92
N GLY A 406 25.22 11.35 -1.65
CA GLY A 406 24.76 10.60 -0.50
C GLY A 406 25.31 9.17 -0.44
N VAL A 407 24.58 8.29 0.25
CA VAL A 407 24.96 6.87 0.39
C VAL A 407 24.97 6.11 -0.95
N GLU A 408 24.25 6.59 -1.95
CA GLU A 408 24.22 6.03 -3.30
C GLU A 408 25.58 6.19 -4.01
N GLY A 409 26.34 7.24 -3.72
CA GLY A 409 27.69 7.44 -4.23
C GLY A 409 28.69 6.34 -3.83
N LEU A 410 28.37 5.54 -2.82
CA LEU A 410 29.20 4.39 -2.39
C LEU A 410 29.24 3.23 -3.38
N GLU A 411 28.40 3.23 -4.43
CA GLU A 411 28.49 2.24 -5.50
C GLU A 411 29.85 2.21 -6.18
N VAL A 412 30.54 3.35 -6.21
CA VAL A 412 31.90 3.49 -6.75
C VAL A 412 32.93 2.70 -5.92
N LEU A 413 32.66 2.51 -4.62
CA LEU A 413 33.51 1.74 -3.70
C LEU A 413 33.11 0.26 -3.59
N ARG A 414 32.12 -0.19 -4.36
CA ARG A 414 31.85 -1.63 -4.50
C ARG A 414 33.08 -2.30 -5.08
N ALA A 415 33.69 -3.17 -4.27
CA ALA A 415 34.85 -3.93 -4.71
C ALA A 415 34.57 -4.58 -6.05
N LYS A 416 35.47 -4.40 -7.02
CA LYS A 416 35.56 -5.32 -8.15
C LYS A 416 35.67 -6.71 -7.54
N GLN A 417 34.64 -7.55 -7.67
CA GLN A 417 34.69 -8.94 -7.26
C GLN A 417 35.73 -9.66 -8.10
N GLY A 418 36.96 -9.62 -7.66
CA GLY A 418 38.05 -10.46 -8.10
C GLY A 418 38.06 -11.71 -7.24
N GLY A 419 37.61 -12.78 -7.81
CA GLY A 419 37.85 -14.18 -7.57
C GLY A 419 38.00 -14.69 -6.14
N LEU A 420 37.29 -15.80 -5.86
CA LEU A 420 37.22 -16.69 -4.71
C LEU A 420 36.14 -16.31 -3.69
N GLY A 421 34.91 -16.32 -4.16
CA GLY A 421 33.74 -16.42 -3.32
C GLY A 421 33.65 -17.80 -2.69
N LYS A 422 33.74 -17.89 -1.38
CA LYS A 422 33.05 -18.94 -0.66
C LYS A 422 31.57 -18.65 -0.83
N GLN A 423 30.89 -19.45 -1.65
CA GLN A 423 29.44 -19.55 -1.62
C GLN A 423 29.05 -19.89 -0.18
N CYS A 424 28.30 -19.03 0.47
CA CYS A 424 27.57 -19.40 1.66
C CYS A 424 26.53 -20.44 1.23
N CYS A 425 26.85 -21.72 1.44
CA CYS A 425 25.88 -22.80 1.39
C CYS A 425 25.05 -22.71 2.66
N GLY A 426 24.00 -21.89 2.65
CA GLY A 426 23.05 -21.77 3.73
C GLY A 426 21.70 -22.29 3.27
N ASN A 427 21.32 -23.45 3.74
CA ASN A 427 19.90 -23.81 3.90
C ASN A 427 19.31 -22.80 4.89
N GLY A 428 18.65 -21.74 4.42
CA GLY A 428 17.66 -20.87 5.08
C GLY A 428 17.70 -20.55 6.59
N GLU A 429 18.70 -21.00 7.34
CA GLU A 429 18.82 -20.81 8.78
C GLU A 429 20.21 -20.26 9.08
N GLY A 430 20.28 -18.96 9.27
CA GLY A 430 21.39 -18.29 9.96
C GLY A 430 22.62 -17.95 9.11
N CYS A 431 22.60 -16.76 8.50
CA CYS A 431 23.73 -15.83 8.39
C CYS A 431 23.25 -14.42 8.70
#